data_56837754ff5ab4d3087509c8e36722ae
#
_entry.id   56837754ff5ab4d3087509c8e36722ae
#
_cell.length_a   1.000
_cell.length_b   1.000
_cell.length_c   1.000
_cell.angle_alpha   90.00
_cell.angle_beta   90.00
_cell.angle_gamma   90.00
#
_symmetry.space_group_name_H-M   'P 1'
#
loop_
_entity.id
_entity.type
_entity.pdbx_description
1 polymer ?
#
loop_
_entity_poly.entity_id
_entity_poly.type
_entity_poly.pdbx_seq_one_letter_code
_entity_poly.pdbx_strand_id
1 'polypeptide(L)'
;YIQHELGFSHLGIADDEFGTADGLAYLPYHREGRRLDGVIRLTLDDVADRYGRPSALYRTGISVGDYPVDHHHDCRPQIGKIPFPPVPSFSVPMGVMIPAGTDNLVVSDKAISVSNLINGSTRLQPVVLLTGQAAGTLAAIAAREGCTPREVPVRRLQAALLAQDAYIAPLYDVKPDDPDFAMLQR
;
A
#
# COMPACT_ATOMS: atom_id res chain seq x y z
N TYR A 1 15.63 -18.71 18.13
CA TYR A 1 15.08 -18.14 19.36
C TYR A 1 14.19 -19.16 20.09
N ILE A 2 13.10 -19.63 19.46
CA ILE A 2 12.14 -20.56 20.08
C ILE A 2 12.83 -21.83 20.57
N GLN A 3 13.68 -22.44 19.76
CA GLN A 3 14.39 -23.69 20.11
C GLN A 3 15.47 -23.48 21.17
N HIS A 4 16.26 -22.41 21.03
CA HIS A 4 17.49 -22.24 21.80
C HIS A 4 17.32 -21.35 23.05
N GLU A 5 16.49 -20.29 22.94
CA GLU A 5 16.29 -19.33 24.04
C GLU A 5 15.09 -19.71 24.93
N LEU A 6 14.00 -20.18 24.30
CA LEU A 6 12.80 -20.58 25.04
C LEU A 6 12.74 -22.07 25.39
N GLY A 7 13.75 -22.87 25.00
CA GLY A 7 13.87 -24.27 25.36
C GLY A 7 12.89 -25.23 24.68
N PHE A 8 12.21 -24.80 23.61
CA PHE A 8 11.28 -25.64 22.85
C PHE A 8 12.02 -26.40 21.72
N SER A 9 13.02 -27.20 22.11
CA SER A 9 13.90 -27.91 21.17
C SER A 9 13.19 -28.89 20.23
N HIS A 10 11.96 -29.30 20.59
CA HIS A 10 11.11 -30.21 19.80
C HIS A 10 10.33 -29.51 18.69
N LEU A 11 10.29 -28.17 18.68
CA LEU A 11 9.65 -27.41 17.61
C LEU A 11 10.63 -27.20 16.46
N GLY A 12 10.14 -27.37 15.26
CA GLY A 12 10.88 -27.16 14.02
C GLY A 12 10.09 -26.34 13.01
N ILE A 13 10.68 -26.15 11.84
CA ILE A 13 9.99 -25.60 10.68
C ILE A 13 9.21 -26.74 10.03
N ALA A 14 7.96 -26.47 9.59
CA ALA A 14 7.20 -27.44 8.80
C ALA A 14 7.95 -27.69 7.48
N ASP A 15 8.21 -28.96 7.17
CA ASP A 15 9.01 -29.37 6.01
C ASP A 15 8.17 -29.58 4.73
N ASP A 16 6.85 -29.56 4.87
CA ASP A 16 5.88 -29.82 3.81
C ASP A 16 5.22 -28.56 3.22
N GLU A 17 5.44 -27.38 3.82
CA GLU A 17 4.74 -26.15 3.41
C GLU A 17 5.30 -25.52 2.12
N PHE A 18 6.61 -25.53 1.95
CA PHE A 18 7.28 -24.89 0.79
C PHE A 18 7.93 -25.87 -0.18
N GLY A 19 7.97 -27.14 0.15
CA GLY A 19 8.63 -28.17 -0.68
C GLY A 19 10.15 -27.97 -0.83
N THR A 20 10.79 -27.28 0.10
CA THR A 20 12.24 -27.05 0.15
C THR A 20 12.92 -28.05 1.09
N ALA A 21 14.18 -28.37 0.85
CA ALA A 21 14.92 -29.34 1.67
C ALA A 21 15.14 -28.89 3.12
N ASP A 22 15.04 -27.59 3.39
CA ASP A 22 15.25 -26.97 4.69
C ASP A 22 13.94 -26.42 5.33
N GLY A 23 12.80 -26.60 4.66
CA GLY A 23 11.50 -26.10 5.11
C GLY A 23 11.34 -24.56 5.03
N LEU A 24 12.29 -23.86 4.40
CA LEU A 24 12.24 -22.40 4.26
C LEU A 24 11.64 -22.01 2.91
N ALA A 25 10.93 -20.87 2.88
CA ALA A 25 10.46 -20.28 1.63
C ALA A 25 11.64 -19.91 0.72
N TYR A 26 11.48 -20.09 -0.61
CA TYR A 26 12.49 -19.70 -1.61
C TYR A 26 12.87 -18.23 -1.56
N LEU A 27 11.93 -17.37 -1.21
CA LEU A 27 12.13 -15.94 -1.08
C LEU A 27 11.79 -15.48 0.32
N PRO A 28 12.67 -14.72 0.99
CA PRO A 28 12.34 -14.15 2.29
C PRO A 28 11.23 -13.12 2.17
N TYR A 29 10.36 -13.03 3.16
CA TYR A 29 9.37 -11.99 3.25
C TYR A 29 10.01 -10.66 3.65
N HIS A 30 9.93 -9.68 2.75
CA HIS A 30 10.39 -8.31 3.00
C HIS A 30 9.20 -7.39 3.25
N ARG A 31 9.03 -6.91 4.47
CA ARG A 31 7.98 -5.94 4.82
C ARG A 31 8.42 -4.48 4.65
N GLU A 32 9.71 -4.23 4.61
CA GLU A 32 10.31 -2.92 4.43
C GLU A 32 11.53 -3.01 3.52
N GLY A 33 11.74 -1.99 2.71
CA GLY A 33 12.84 -1.94 1.78
C GLY A 33 13.04 -0.53 1.23
N ARG A 34 13.68 -0.44 0.09
CA ARG A 34 13.78 0.81 -0.66
C ARG A 34 12.41 1.20 -1.17
N ARG A 35 12.10 2.48 -1.06
CA ARG A 35 10.87 3.07 -1.55
C ARG A 35 11.16 4.02 -2.69
N LEU A 36 10.20 4.14 -3.58
CA LEU A 36 10.25 5.04 -4.71
C LEU A 36 10.40 6.49 -4.24
N ASP A 37 11.17 7.27 -4.97
CA ASP A 37 11.03 8.72 -5.02
C ASP A 37 9.97 9.04 -6.09
N GLY A 38 8.73 9.19 -5.65
CA GLY A 38 7.56 9.35 -6.50
C GLY A 38 7.15 10.81 -6.67
N VAL A 39 6.27 11.04 -7.65
CA VAL A 39 5.63 12.35 -7.89
C VAL A 39 4.93 12.86 -6.63
N ILE A 40 4.37 11.94 -5.85
CA ILE A 40 3.80 12.18 -4.52
C ILE A 40 4.50 11.27 -3.53
N ARG A 41 4.82 11.78 -2.35
CA ARG A 41 5.21 10.99 -1.19
C ARG A 41 4.12 11.10 -0.13
N LEU A 42 3.40 10.02 0.10
CA LEU A 42 2.36 9.98 1.14
C LEU A 42 3.01 9.93 2.53
N THR A 43 2.57 10.82 3.41
CA THR A 43 3.09 10.94 4.78
C THR A 43 2.00 10.68 5.82
N LEU A 44 2.39 10.56 7.08
CA LEU A 44 1.46 10.39 8.19
C LEU A 44 0.49 11.58 8.30
N ASP A 45 0.99 12.80 8.11
CA ASP A 45 0.15 14.00 8.17
C ASP A 45 -0.95 14.02 7.10
N ASP A 46 -0.65 13.49 5.91
CA ASP A 46 -1.62 13.43 4.80
C ASP A 46 -2.78 12.48 5.09
N VAL A 47 -2.57 11.46 5.91
CA VAL A 47 -3.61 10.47 6.25
C VAL A 47 -4.30 10.80 7.57
N ALA A 48 -3.59 11.35 8.56
CA ALA A 48 -4.17 11.72 9.84
C ALA A 48 -5.13 12.91 9.71
N ASP A 49 -4.84 13.87 8.84
CA ASP A 49 -5.69 15.03 8.54
C ASP A 49 -5.95 15.17 7.03
N ARG A 50 -6.56 14.14 6.45
CA ARG A 50 -6.77 14.03 5.01
C ARG A 50 -7.60 15.15 4.38
N TYR A 51 -8.47 15.79 5.14
CA TYR A 51 -9.37 16.84 4.64
C TYR A 51 -8.85 18.27 4.91
N GLY A 52 -7.99 18.44 5.91
CA GLY A 52 -7.38 19.73 6.25
C GLY A 52 -6.17 20.10 5.39
N ARG A 53 -5.65 19.15 4.59
CA ARG A 53 -4.44 19.38 3.76
C ARG A 53 -4.79 20.04 2.43
N PRO A 54 -4.05 21.09 2.02
CA PRO A 54 -4.29 21.77 0.74
C PRO A 54 -4.13 20.87 -0.48
N SER A 55 -3.30 19.83 -0.38
CA SER A 55 -3.02 18.90 -1.47
C SER A 55 -4.22 18.05 -1.89
N ALA A 56 -5.22 17.88 -1.03
CA ALA A 56 -6.41 17.06 -1.26
C ALA A 56 -6.11 15.69 -1.91
N LEU A 57 -5.05 15.02 -1.45
CA LEU A 57 -4.52 13.77 -2.05
C LEU A 57 -5.56 12.65 -2.12
N TYR A 58 -6.54 12.65 -1.21
CA TYR A 58 -7.67 11.70 -1.22
C TYR A 58 -8.45 11.69 -2.54
N ARG A 59 -8.49 12.84 -3.26
CA ARG A 59 -9.17 12.94 -4.57
C ARG A 59 -8.47 12.16 -5.68
N THR A 60 -7.22 11.80 -5.49
CA THR A 60 -6.42 11.04 -6.44
C THR A 60 -6.25 9.58 -6.00
N GLY A 61 -7.12 9.11 -5.10
CA GLY A 61 -7.11 7.77 -4.55
C GLY A 61 -7.26 6.68 -5.60
N ILE A 62 -6.49 5.61 -5.44
CA ILE A 62 -6.49 4.42 -6.31
C ILE A 62 -6.56 3.10 -5.52
N SER A 63 -6.45 3.18 -4.21
CA SER A 63 -6.64 2.08 -3.28
C SER A 63 -6.97 2.62 -1.89
N VAL A 64 -7.43 1.74 -1.00
CA VAL A 64 -7.79 2.08 0.37
C VAL A 64 -6.83 1.42 1.35
N GLY A 65 -6.38 2.17 2.36
CA GLY A 65 -5.69 1.67 3.53
C GLY A 65 -6.54 1.89 4.79
N ASP A 66 -6.57 0.88 5.66
CA ASP A 66 -7.27 0.92 6.93
C ASP A 66 -6.46 0.14 7.98
N TYR A 67 -5.39 0.75 8.44
CA TYR A 67 -4.52 0.16 9.45
C TYR A 67 -3.73 1.24 10.18
N PRO A 68 -3.56 1.14 11.51
CA PRO A 68 -2.75 2.07 12.28
C PRO A 68 -1.28 2.01 11.85
N VAL A 69 -0.49 2.98 12.32
CA VAL A 69 0.96 2.93 12.14
C VAL A 69 1.50 1.68 12.86
N ASP A 70 2.02 0.75 12.09
CA ASP A 70 2.73 -0.44 12.57
C ASP A 70 4.21 -0.28 12.26
N HIS A 71 4.91 0.39 13.16
CA HIS A 71 6.34 0.64 13.04
C HIS A 71 7.13 -0.17 14.07
N HIS A 72 8.02 -1.01 13.59
CA HIS A 72 8.93 -1.76 14.44
C HIS A 72 10.18 -0.92 14.71
N HIS A 73 10.24 -0.35 15.90
CA HIS A 73 11.44 0.35 16.36
C HIS A 73 12.48 -0.67 16.78
N ASP A 74 13.68 -0.16 17.01
CA ASP A 74 14.73 -0.87 17.70
C ASP A 74 14.20 -1.41 19.05
N CYS A 75 14.39 -2.70 19.28
CA CYS A 75 13.94 -3.38 20.50
C CYS A 75 14.76 -3.03 21.74
N ARG A 76 15.66 -2.05 21.66
CA ARG A 76 16.44 -1.61 22.81
C ARG A 76 15.54 -1.05 23.91
N PRO A 77 15.67 -1.50 25.16
CA PRO A 77 14.81 -1.06 26.27
C PRO A 77 14.83 0.45 26.53
N GLN A 78 15.90 1.13 26.08
CA GLN A 78 16.10 2.57 26.25
C GLN A 78 15.24 3.42 25.29
N ILE A 79 14.71 2.81 24.23
CA ILE A 79 13.85 3.50 23.29
C ILE A 79 12.41 3.33 23.76
N GLY A 80 11.83 4.41 24.31
CA GLY A 80 10.44 4.45 24.72
C GLY A 80 9.48 4.24 23.55
N LYS A 81 8.25 3.85 23.85
CA LYS A 81 7.18 3.79 22.84
C LYS A 81 6.93 5.20 22.26
N ILE A 82 7.00 5.31 20.95
CA ILE A 82 6.62 6.55 20.24
C ILE A 82 5.11 6.53 20.07
N PRO A 83 4.37 7.50 20.64
CA PRO A 83 2.94 7.62 20.38
C PRO A 83 2.71 8.13 18.97
N PHE A 84 1.89 7.44 18.19
CA PHE A 84 1.44 7.90 16.88
C PHE A 84 -0.01 8.40 16.96
N PRO A 85 -0.38 9.40 16.16
CA PRO A 85 -1.77 9.81 16.06
C PRO A 85 -2.61 8.65 15.49
N PRO A 86 -3.93 8.62 15.79
CA PRO A 86 -4.83 7.68 15.13
C PRO A 86 -4.79 7.89 13.62
N VAL A 87 -4.77 6.80 12.87
CA VAL A 87 -4.84 6.82 11.40
C VAL A 87 -6.24 6.35 11.02
N PRO A 88 -7.10 7.25 10.50
CA PRO A 88 -8.38 6.85 9.93
C PRO A 88 -8.14 6.08 8.63
N SER A 89 -9.14 5.37 8.13
CA SER A 89 -9.08 4.79 6.79
C SER A 89 -8.80 5.88 5.76
N PHE A 90 -7.93 5.62 4.80
CA PHE A 90 -7.41 6.62 3.86
C PHE A 90 -7.33 6.07 2.44
N SER A 91 -7.31 6.97 1.47
CA SER A 91 -7.02 6.64 0.08
C SER A 91 -5.52 6.79 -0.19
N VAL A 92 -4.95 5.85 -0.93
CA VAL A 92 -3.59 5.92 -1.45
C VAL A 92 -3.61 6.67 -2.78
N PRO A 93 -2.88 7.78 -2.96
CA PRO A 93 -2.93 8.58 -4.17
C PRO A 93 -2.15 7.95 -5.33
N MET A 94 -2.62 8.14 -6.57
CA MET A 94 -1.97 7.62 -7.80
C MET A 94 -0.49 7.98 -7.89
N GLY A 95 -0.10 9.20 -7.49
CA GLY A 95 1.25 9.71 -7.65
C GLY A 95 2.33 8.97 -6.83
N VAL A 96 1.94 8.14 -5.85
CA VAL A 96 2.91 7.31 -5.11
C VAL A 96 3.49 6.17 -5.93
N MET A 97 2.84 5.80 -7.05
CA MET A 97 3.27 4.74 -7.95
C MET A 97 4.14 5.23 -9.10
N ILE A 98 4.20 6.55 -9.33
CA ILE A 98 4.84 7.17 -10.49
C ILE A 98 6.18 7.77 -10.07
N PRO A 99 7.32 7.33 -10.65
CA PRO A 99 8.62 7.90 -10.35
C PRO A 99 8.72 9.39 -10.67
N ALA A 100 9.43 10.16 -9.85
CA ALA A 100 9.65 11.58 -10.11
C ALA A 100 10.55 11.84 -11.33
N GLY A 101 11.57 11.01 -11.53
CA GLY A 101 12.62 11.22 -12.52
C GLY A 101 12.74 10.14 -13.62
N THR A 102 11.75 9.24 -13.74
CA THR A 102 11.78 8.16 -14.74
C THR A 102 10.42 8.04 -15.40
N ASP A 103 10.41 7.99 -16.73
CA ASP A 103 9.21 7.74 -17.51
C ASP A 103 9.00 6.24 -17.76
N ASN A 104 7.80 5.86 -18.20
CA ASN A 104 7.42 4.49 -18.56
C ASN A 104 7.64 3.43 -17.47
N LEU A 105 7.63 3.85 -16.21
CA LEU A 105 7.74 2.97 -15.06
C LEU A 105 6.57 3.23 -14.09
N VAL A 106 5.96 2.16 -13.60
CA VAL A 106 4.98 2.18 -12.50
C VAL A 106 5.48 1.24 -11.42
N VAL A 107 5.46 1.69 -10.17
CA VAL A 107 5.89 0.92 -9.01
C VAL A 107 4.69 0.63 -8.11
N SER A 108 4.59 -0.61 -7.66
CA SER A 108 3.53 -1.05 -6.75
C SER A 108 4.11 -1.73 -5.50
N ASP A 109 3.25 -2.39 -4.72
CA ASP A 109 3.61 -3.13 -3.53
C ASP A 109 4.20 -2.23 -2.44
N LYS A 110 5.10 -2.76 -1.65
CA LYS A 110 5.75 -2.09 -0.50
C LYS A 110 6.80 -1.06 -0.92
N ALA A 111 7.07 -0.97 -2.22
CA ALA A 111 8.06 -0.06 -2.80
C ALA A 111 7.49 1.30 -3.25
N ILE A 112 6.19 1.54 -3.11
CA ILE A 112 5.56 2.83 -3.44
C ILE A 112 6.13 3.98 -2.61
N SER A 113 5.94 5.22 -3.10
CA SER A 113 6.48 6.43 -2.49
C SER A 113 5.69 6.84 -1.24
N VAL A 114 6.07 6.30 -0.10
CA VAL A 114 5.47 6.61 1.20
C VAL A 114 6.55 6.88 2.24
N SER A 115 6.21 7.59 3.32
CA SER A 115 7.11 7.72 4.46
C SER A 115 7.29 6.38 5.17
N ASN A 116 8.35 6.26 5.97
CA ASN A 116 8.61 5.05 6.74
C ASN A 116 7.42 4.69 7.66
N LEU A 117 6.80 5.68 8.30
CA LEU A 117 5.66 5.46 9.19
C LEU A 117 4.43 4.94 8.43
N ILE A 118 4.11 5.54 7.30
CA ILE A 118 2.94 5.13 6.49
C ILE A 118 3.19 3.80 5.76
N ASN A 119 4.43 3.43 5.51
CA ASN A 119 4.71 2.09 5.03
C ASN A 119 4.15 1.01 5.98
N GLY A 120 4.16 1.22 7.28
CA GLY A 120 3.53 0.33 8.25
C GLY A 120 2.05 0.08 7.97
N SER A 121 1.33 1.08 7.48
CA SER A 121 -0.10 1.00 7.16
C SER A 121 -0.37 0.56 5.71
N THR A 122 0.55 0.84 4.76
CA THR A 122 0.34 0.52 3.33
C THR A 122 0.91 -0.83 2.89
N ARG A 123 1.79 -1.44 3.66
CA ARG A 123 2.39 -2.75 3.35
C ARG A 123 1.48 -3.95 3.59
N LEU A 124 0.26 -3.73 4.07
CA LEU A 124 -0.72 -4.79 4.31
C LEU A 124 -1.24 -5.38 3.00
N GLN A 125 -1.50 -6.68 2.99
CA GLN A 125 -1.90 -7.40 1.79
C GLN A 125 -3.07 -6.76 1.03
N PRO A 126 -4.18 -6.31 1.66
CA PRO A 126 -5.25 -5.66 0.93
C PRO A 126 -4.79 -4.42 0.16
N VAL A 127 -3.98 -3.56 0.78
CA VAL A 127 -3.44 -2.36 0.12
C VAL A 127 -2.50 -2.73 -1.02
N VAL A 128 -1.64 -3.73 -0.80
CA VAL A 128 -0.68 -4.24 -1.80
C VAL A 128 -1.40 -4.78 -3.03
N LEU A 129 -2.47 -5.56 -2.85
CA LEU A 129 -3.27 -6.11 -3.94
C LEU A 129 -3.98 -4.99 -4.73
N LEU A 130 -4.63 -4.04 -4.04
CA LEU A 130 -5.30 -2.92 -4.68
C LEU A 130 -4.33 -2.00 -5.43
N THR A 131 -3.15 -1.72 -4.86
CA THR A 131 -2.11 -0.94 -5.57
C THR A 131 -1.54 -1.69 -6.75
N GLY A 132 -1.42 -3.02 -6.68
CA GLY A 132 -1.04 -3.88 -7.80
C GLY A 132 -2.05 -3.81 -8.94
N GLN A 133 -3.35 -3.91 -8.63
CA GLN A 133 -4.44 -3.73 -9.61
C GLN A 133 -4.37 -2.34 -10.26
N ALA A 134 -4.18 -1.30 -9.45
CA ALA A 134 -4.08 0.07 -9.96
C ALA A 134 -2.85 0.27 -10.86
N ALA A 135 -1.70 -0.29 -10.50
CA ALA A 135 -0.47 -0.21 -11.28
C ALA A 135 -0.61 -0.92 -12.64
N GLY A 136 -1.16 -2.12 -12.65
CA GLY A 136 -1.43 -2.86 -13.90
C GLY A 136 -2.42 -2.13 -14.80
N THR A 137 -3.49 -1.57 -14.23
CA THR A 137 -4.50 -0.79 -14.97
C THR A 137 -3.90 0.49 -15.55
N LEU A 138 -3.09 1.21 -14.76
CA LEU A 138 -2.39 2.43 -15.20
C LEU A 138 -1.44 2.14 -16.36
N ALA A 139 -0.62 1.11 -16.23
CA ALA A 139 0.32 0.70 -17.28
C ALA A 139 -0.42 0.29 -18.58
N ALA A 140 -1.52 -0.44 -18.46
CA ALA A 140 -2.33 -0.84 -19.60
C ALA A 140 -3.00 0.36 -20.31
N ILE A 141 -3.47 1.35 -19.57
CA ILE A 141 -4.03 2.60 -20.14
C ILE A 141 -2.94 3.35 -20.89
N ALA A 142 -1.78 3.60 -20.22
CA ALA A 142 -0.67 4.33 -20.80
C ALA A 142 -0.17 3.68 -22.10
N ALA A 143 0.00 2.37 -22.10
CA ALA A 143 0.42 1.63 -23.30
C ALA A 143 -0.59 1.70 -24.44
N ARG A 144 -1.90 1.62 -24.17
CA ARG A 144 -2.94 1.70 -25.19
C ARG A 144 -3.12 3.11 -25.76
N GLU A 145 -2.94 4.13 -24.92
CA GLU A 145 -3.10 5.53 -25.32
C GLU A 145 -1.80 6.14 -25.86
N GLY A 146 -0.67 5.38 -25.83
CA GLY A 146 0.61 5.82 -26.35
C GLY A 146 1.22 6.98 -25.55
N CYS A 147 0.91 7.04 -24.24
CA CYS A 147 1.39 8.08 -23.34
C CYS A 147 2.17 7.49 -22.14
N THR A 148 2.81 8.33 -21.37
CA THR A 148 3.48 7.90 -20.13
C THR A 148 2.44 7.71 -19.01
N PRO A 149 2.73 6.88 -17.98
CA PRO A 149 1.86 6.74 -16.81
C PRO A 149 1.52 8.07 -16.12
N ARG A 150 2.44 9.03 -16.17
CA ARG A 150 2.26 10.37 -15.60
C ARG A 150 1.21 11.22 -16.34
N GLU A 151 1.06 10.99 -17.63
CA GLU A 151 0.13 11.74 -18.48
C GLU A 151 -1.31 11.19 -18.41
N VAL A 152 -1.50 9.99 -17.88
CA VAL A 152 -2.83 9.42 -17.71
C VAL A 152 -3.62 10.23 -16.68
N PRO A 153 -4.77 10.81 -17.06
CA PRO A 153 -5.61 11.54 -16.11
C PRO A 153 -6.09 10.61 -14.98
N VAL A 154 -5.99 11.06 -13.73
CA VAL A 154 -6.40 10.26 -12.56
C VAL A 154 -7.83 9.76 -12.67
N ARG A 155 -8.75 10.57 -13.19
CA ARG A 155 -10.16 10.18 -13.35
C ARG A 155 -10.35 9.05 -14.38
N ARG A 156 -9.46 8.98 -15.38
CA ARG A 156 -9.45 7.89 -16.36
C ARG A 156 -9.06 6.57 -15.68
N LEU A 157 -8.03 6.59 -14.83
CA LEU A 157 -7.63 5.43 -14.03
C LEU A 157 -8.73 5.03 -13.04
N GLN A 158 -9.27 5.97 -12.28
CA GLN A 158 -10.33 5.71 -11.30
C GLN A 158 -11.56 5.07 -11.95
N ALA A 159 -12.00 5.59 -13.09
CA ALA A 159 -13.13 5.01 -13.83
C ALA A 159 -12.86 3.56 -14.27
N ALA A 160 -11.63 3.27 -14.71
CA ALA A 160 -11.26 1.91 -15.10
C ALA A 160 -11.16 0.96 -13.89
N LEU A 161 -10.70 1.45 -12.75
CA LEU A 161 -10.65 0.68 -11.51
C LEU A 161 -12.05 0.36 -10.98
N LEU A 162 -12.96 1.34 -10.97
CA LEU A 162 -14.33 1.14 -10.52
C LEU A 162 -15.09 0.17 -11.45
N ALA A 163 -14.80 0.16 -12.75
CA ALA A 163 -15.33 -0.84 -13.68
C ALA A 163 -14.79 -2.26 -13.45
N GLN A 164 -13.77 -2.42 -12.60
CA GLN A 164 -13.18 -3.68 -12.16
C GLN A 164 -13.52 -3.96 -10.69
N ASP A 165 -14.54 -3.33 -10.14
CA ASP A 165 -14.98 -3.45 -8.75
C ASP A 165 -13.87 -3.12 -7.71
N ALA A 166 -12.93 -2.26 -8.08
CA ALA A 166 -11.87 -1.83 -7.18
C ALA A 166 -12.38 -0.88 -6.10
N TYR A 167 -11.78 -0.97 -4.91
CA TYR A 167 -12.07 -0.12 -3.76
C TYR A 167 -11.04 1.01 -3.69
N ILE A 168 -11.43 2.24 -4.04
CA ILE A 168 -10.51 3.39 -4.19
C ILE A 168 -10.72 4.50 -3.15
N ALA A 169 -11.88 4.51 -2.47
CA ALA A 169 -12.19 5.46 -1.41
C ALA A 169 -12.80 4.75 -0.20
N PRO A 170 -12.42 5.11 1.05
CA PRO A 170 -13.01 4.51 2.23
C PRO A 170 -14.43 5.03 2.44
N LEU A 171 -15.41 4.12 2.35
CA LEU A 171 -16.82 4.35 2.68
C LEU A 171 -17.16 3.49 3.90
N TYR A 172 -17.83 4.07 4.90
CA TYR A 172 -18.16 3.37 6.14
C TYR A 172 -19.62 2.93 6.22
N ASP A 173 -20.47 3.62 5.50
CA ASP A 173 -21.93 3.51 5.55
C ASP A 173 -22.53 2.85 4.30
N VAL A 174 -21.69 2.50 3.35
CA VAL A 174 -22.09 1.84 2.09
C VAL A 174 -21.26 0.58 1.90
N LYS A 175 -21.92 -0.53 1.61
CA LYS A 175 -21.27 -1.83 1.39
C LYS A 175 -20.82 -2.00 -0.07
N PRO A 176 -19.81 -2.86 -0.32
CA PRO A 176 -19.34 -3.12 -1.68
C PRO A 176 -20.39 -3.71 -2.64
N ASP A 177 -21.41 -4.38 -2.13
CA ASP A 177 -22.53 -4.95 -2.90
C ASP A 177 -23.69 -3.96 -3.10
N ASP A 178 -23.60 -2.76 -2.60
CA ASP A 178 -24.57 -1.70 -2.84
C ASP A 178 -24.49 -1.25 -4.32
N PRO A 179 -25.63 -1.12 -5.04
CA PRO A 179 -25.63 -0.72 -6.43
C PRO A 179 -25.05 0.67 -6.69
N ASP A 180 -25.05 1.54 -5.69
CA ASP A 180 -24.50 2.89 -5.79
C ASP A 180 -23.03 2.99 -5.35
N PHE A 181 -22.42 1.89 -4.86
CA PHE A 181 -21.08 1.88 -4.30
C PHE A 181 -20.03 2.46 -5.26
N ALA A 182 -20.02 2.04 -6.53
CA ALA A 182 -19.07 2.55 -7.51
C ALA A 182 -19.29 4.03 -7.84
N MET A 183 -20.56 4.49 -7.81
CA MET A 183 -20.91 5.89 -8.06
C MET A 183 -20.45 6.79 -6.93
N LEU A 184 -20.60 6.35 -5.69
CA LEU A 184 -20.21 7.11 -4.50
C LEU A 184 -18.69 7.24 -4.32
N GLN A 185 -17.91 6.41 -4.98
CA GLN A 185 -16.44 6.50 -4.98
C GLN A 185 -15.88 7.49 -6.04
N ARG A 186 -16.71 8.03 -6.94
CA ARG A 186 -16.30 8.98 -7.99
C ARG A 186 -16.16 10.41 -7.46
#